data_eaa7c122fd1364ed6cdb2819bd108d4e
#
_entry.id   eaa7c122fd1364ed6cdb2819bd108d4e
#
_cell.length_a   1.000
_cell.length_b   1.000
_cell.length_c   1.000
_cell.angle_alpha   90.00
_cell.angle_beta   90.00
_cell.angle_gamma   90.00
#
_symmetry.space_group_name_H-M   'P 1'
#
loop_
_entity.id
_entity.type
_entity.pdbx_description
1 polymer ?
#
loop_
_entity_poly.entity_id
_entity_poly.type
_entity_poly.pdbx_seq_one_letter_code
_entity_poly.pdbx_strand_id
1 'polypeptide(L)'
;MKRPKPNPKPGTRNPEPDPIEFEVFKNLFLSIAEEMGVTLCRTSFSPNIKERLDYSCAVYDADGQTIAQGDHMPVHLGAMPLSVRAAIDAGPVQPGDIVMLNDPFHGGTHLPDITLVSPVFVDKDRKPTFFVANRAHHSDVGGMSPGSMPVAREIYQEGLILPPVKLAIGGRINRDVMAILLANVRTPDEREGDITAQIAANRVAESRLRETVARYGRQRTLEYASALQDYTERVLRAAIRVIPEGRYEFQDALDDDGFSDRPVKIRAAITIAGGHATVDFTGSDPQVQGSVNANYAMTLSACLYCFRCLVGDDVLYNAGVSRPLTVIAPAGTIVNAQRPAAVAGGNVETSQRITDVVLGALAQALPNRVPAASQGTMNNVTLGGTDPRTGRRFAYYETMGGGMGARRGLPGISGVHTHMSNTRNTPVEAIEHYLPVRIRQYAIRQGSGGAGMWRGGDGLVREYEMLTDTSVTILSERRRGRPYGARTGEGGQSGRNTLVRADRPDQPETLPGKVELQLGPGDRLKIETPGGGGYS
;
A
#
# COMPACT_ATOMS: atom_id res chain seq x y z
N MET A 1 -10.76 -26.21 -63.41
CA MET A 1 -10.19 -24.93 -63.01
C MET A 1 -11.01 -24.38 -61.85
N LYS A 2 -10.48 -24.46 -60.59
CA LYS A 2 -11.11 -23.88 -59.41
C LYS A 2 -10.67 -22.42 -59.31
N ARG A 3 -11.62 -21.48 -59.20
CA ARG A 3 -11.33 -20.05 -58.97
C ARG A 3 -10.62 -19.86 -57.63
N PRO A 4 -9.58 -19.00 -57.54
CA PRO A 4 -8.93 -18.69 -56.26
C PRO A 4 -9.91 -17.97 -55.34
N LYS A 5 -9.88 -18.30 -54.04
CA LYS A 5 -10.62 -17.60 -53.00
C LYS A 5 -10.11 -16.15 -52.87
N PRO A 6 -10.99 -15.16 -52.69
CA PRO A 6 -10.56 -13.78 -52.50
C PRO A 6 -9.74 -13.64 -51.20
N ASN A 7 -8.66 -12.85 -51.27
CA ASN A 7 -7.85 -12.48 -50.10
C ASN A 7 -8.74 -11.84 -49.03
N PRO A 8 -8.48 -12.13 -47.72
CA PRO A 8 -9.18 -11.44 -46.64
C PRO A 8 -8.87 -9.95 -46.73
N LYS A 9 -9.91 -9.13 -46.64
CA LYS A 9 -9.79 -7.66 -46.55
C LYS A 9 -8.88 -7.32 -45.40
N PRO A 10 -8.01 -6.26 -45.52
CA PRO A 10 -7.24 -5.78 -44.39
C PRO A 10 -8.19 -5.42 -43.26
N GLY A 11 -7.88 -5.90 -42.03
CA GLY A 11 -8.73 -5.72 -40.87
C GLY A 11 -9.10 -4.26 -40.70
N THR A 12 -10.38 -4.00 -40.59
CA THR A 12 -10.92 -2.72 -40.14
C THR A 12 -10.31 -2.42 -38.77
N ARG A 13 -9.39 -1.44 -38.70
CA ARG A 13 -9.05 -0.82 -37.41
C ARG A 13 -10.37 -0.37 -36.81
N ASN A 14 -10.68 -0.82 -35.58
CA ASN A 14 -11.75 -0.19 -34.80
C ASN A 14 -11.52 1.33 -34.86
N PRO A 15 -12.54 2.13 -35.16
CA PRO A 15 -12.39 3.59 -35.13
C PRO A 15 -11.80 3.99 -33.78
N GLU A 16 -10.84 4.92 -33.78
CA GLU A 16 -10.30 5.46 -32.54
C GLU A 16 -11.46 5.97 -31.68
N PRO A 17 -11.42 5.73 -30.34
CA PRO A 17 -12.49 6.17 -29.44
C PRO A 17 -12.66 7.69 -29.57
N ASP A 18 -13.90 8.15 -29.57
CA ASP A 18 -14.21 9.59 -29.56
C ASP A 18 -13.51 10.25 -28.34
N PRO A 19 -12.67 11.27 -28.55
CA PRO A 19 -11.90 11.88 -27.45
C PRO A 19 -12.75 12.46 -26.33
N ILE A 20 -13.92 13.02 -26.66
CA ILE A 20 -14.83 13.60 -25.65
C ILE A 20 -15.42 12.49 -24.79
N GLU A 21 -15.90 11.42 -25.41
CA GLU A 21 -16.44 10.28 -24.69
C GLU A 21 -15.37 9.53 -23.89
N PHE A 22 -14.15 9.46 -24.43
CA PHE A 22 -13.02 8.88 -23.72
C PHE A 22 -12.78 9.58 -22.38
N GLU A 23 -12.77 10.92 -22.37
CA GLU A 23 -12.65 11.70 -21.12
C GLU A 23 -13.88 11.53 -20.21
N VAL A 24 -15.09 11.43 -20.77
CA VAL A 24 -16.31 11.14 -19.99
C VAL A 24 -16.19 9.81 -19.28
N PHE A 25 -15.84 8.73 -19.99
CA PHE A 25 -15.72 7.38 -19.37
C PHE A 25 -14.55 7.30 -18.40
N LYS A 26 -13.41 7.95 -18.68
CA LYS A 26 -12.29 8.07 -17.75
C LYS A 26 -12.76 8.64 -16.41
N ASN A 27 -13.44 9.78 -16.45
CA ASN A 27 -13.94 10.43 -15.24
C ASN A 27 -15.09 9.65 -14.57
N LEU A 28 -15.94 8.97 -15.31
CA LEU A 28 -16.98 8.10 -14.74
C LEU A 28 -16.39 6.95 -13.93
N PHE A 29 -15.43 6.19 -14.49
CA PHE A 29 -14.82 5.09 -13.77
C PHE A 29 -13.99 5.56 -12.57
N LEU A 30 -13.26 6.68 -12.71
CA LEU A 30 -12.51 7.26 -11.59
C LEU A 30 -13.45 7.72 -10.48
N SER A 31 -14.53 8.44 -10.81
CA SER A 31 -15.48 8.93 -9.82
C SER A 31 -16.19 7.79 -9.07
N ILE A 32 -16.43 6.64 -9.71
CA ILE A 32 -16.96 5.46 -9.03
C ILE A 32 -15.99 4.99 -7.92
N ALA A 33 -14.70 4.88 -8.22
CA ALA A 33 -13.69 4.48 -7.24
C ALA A 33 -13.56 5.52 -6.11
N GLU A 34 -13.65 6.82 -6.43
CA GLU A 34 -13.63 7.90 -5.44
C GLU A 34 -14.89 7.91 -4.56
N GLU A 35 -16.08 7.71 -5.13
CA GLU A 35 -17.33 7.59 -4.34
C GLU A 35 -17.29 6.41 -3.37
N MET A 36 -16.67 5.28 -3.77
CA MET A 36 -16.40 4.17 -2.84
C MET A 36 -15.55 4.63 -1.66
N GLY A 37 -14.44 5.34 -1.95
CA GLY A 37 -13.52 5.84 -0.94
C GLY A 37 -14.18 6.82 0.03
N VAL A 38 -14.97 7.76 -0.48
CA VAL A 38 -15.75 8.71 0.33
C VAL A 38 -16.76 7.98 1.21
N THR A 39 -17.46 6.98 0.66
CA THR A 39 -18.42 6.18 1.42
C THR A 39 -17.72 5.43 2.55
N LEU A 40 -16.61 4.76 2.24
CA LEU A 40 -15.82 4.01 3.20
C LEU A 40 -15.33 4.92 4.34
N CYS A 41 -14.70 6.05 4.01
CA CYS A 41 -14.20 7.02 4.98
C CYS A 41 -15.32 7.54 5.91
N ARG A 42 -16.47 7.93 5.35
CA ARG A 42 -17.55 8.55 6.12
C ARG A 42 -18.33 7.59 7.00
N THR A 43 -18.36 6.30 6.66
CA THR A 43 -19.17 5.29 7.38
C THR A 43 -18.34 4.39 8.27
N SER A 44 -17.00 4.47 8.22
CA SER A 44 -16.10 3.69 9.06
C SER A 44 -16.04 4.18 10.50
N PHE A 45 -15.65 3.30 11.39
CA PHE A 45 -15.57 3.49 12.83
C PHE A 45 -14.14 3.77 13.29
N SER A 46 -13.16 3.01 12.77
CA SER A 46 -11.77 3.14 13.21
C SER A 46 -11.11 4.42 12.72
N PRO A 47 -10.24 5.05 13.54
CA PRO A 47 -9.41 6.17 13.12
C PRO A 47 -8.54 5.84 11.90
N ASN A 48 -8.16 4.58 11.74
CA ASN A 48 -7.29 4.12 10.66
C ASN A 48 -7.90 4.36 9.28
N ILE A 49 -9.18 4.04 9.12
CA ILE A 49 -9.90 4.24 7.87
C ILE A 49 -10.44 5.67 7.77
N LYS A 50 -11.06 6.17 8.87
CA LYS A 50 -11.77 7.44 8.89
C LYS A 50 -10.85 8.67 8.86
N GLU A 51 -9.81 8.68 9.71
CA GLU A 51 -8.92 9.83 9.89
C GLU A 51 -7.66 9.70 9.02
N ARG A 52 -7.10 8.49 8.94
CA ARG A 52 -5.83 8.24 8.25
C ARG A 52 -5.99 7.91 6.78
N LEU A 53 -7.19 7.58 6.31
CA LEU A 53 -7.50 7.20 4.92
C LEU A 53 -6.69 6.00 4.43
N ASP A 54 -6.48 5.01 5.30
CA ASP A 54 -5.68 3.83 4.99
C ASP A 54 -6.53 2.75 4.30
N TYR A 55 -6.90 3.03 3.07
CA TYR A 55 -7.71 2.16 2.22
C TYR A 55 -7.45 2.41 0.73
N SER A 56 -7.97 1.53 -0.11
CA SER A 56 -8.04 1.71 -1.57
C SER A 56 -9.32 1.12 -2.13
N CYS A 57 -9.83 1.74 -3.21
CA CYS A 57 -11.04 1.33 -3.91
C CYS A 57 -10.78 1.27 -5.41
N ALA A 58 -11.33 0.27 -6.10
CA ALA A 58 -11.09 0.09 -7.53
C ALA A 58 -12.22 -0.67 -8.23
N VAL A 59 -12.29 -0.46 -9.55
CA VAL A 59 -13.20 -1.10 -10.49
C VAL A 59 -12.38 -1.99 -11.44
N TYR A 60 -12.90 -3.19 -11.72
CA TYR A 60 -12.25 -4.21 -12.54
C TYR A 60 -13.20 -4.71 -13.62
N ASP A 61 -12.63 -5.16 -14.74
CA ASP A 61 -13.37 -5.88 -15.77
C ASP A 61 -13.70 -7.33 -15.35
N ALA A 62 -14.34 -8.06 -16.23
CA ALA A 62 -14.75 -9.45 -15.98
C ALA A 62 -13.57 -10.42 -15.74
N ASP A 63 -12.38 -10.08 -16.22
CA ASP A 63 -11.15 -10.86 -16.05
C ASP A 63 -10.34 -10.43 -14.83
N GLY A 64 -10.83 -9.47 -14.03
CA GLY A 64 -10.16 -8.94 -12.85
C GLY A 64 -9.04 -7.95 -13.18
N GLN A 65 -9.00 -7.40 -14.41
CA GLN A 65 -8.06 -6.35 -14.76
C GLN A 65 -8.58 -5.00 -14.29
N THR A 66 -7.73 -4.19 -13.66
CA THR A 66 -8.11 -2.87 -13.15
C THR A 66 -8.53 -1.94 -14.31
N ILE A 67 -9.72 -1.36 -14.22
CA ILE A 67 -10.20 -0.30 -15.13
C ILE A 67 -9.83 1.07 -14.55
N ALA A 68 -10.11 1.27 -13.26
CA ALA A 68 -9.81 2.50 -12.53
C ALA A 68 -9.59 2.19 -11.06
N GLN A 69 -8.65 2.88 -10.45
CA GLN A 69 -8.39 2.88 -9.01
C GLN A 69 -8.31 4.32 -8.53
N GLY A 70 -8.90 4.63 -7.38
CA GLY A 70 -8.78 5.95 -6.76
C GLY A 70 -7.35 6.25 -6.30
N ASP A 71 -7.01 7.52 -6.14
CA ASP A 71 -5.68 7.98 -5.72
C ASP A 71 -5.47 7.76 -4.22
N HIS A 72 -5.45 6.50 -3.81
CA HIS A 72 -5.34 6.05 -2.42
C HIS A 72 -3.94 5.54 -2.09
N MET A 73 -3.82 4.32 -1.55
CA MET A 73 -2.57 3.74 -1.05
C MET A 73 -1.74 3.09 -2.17
N PRO A 74 -0.50 3.56 -2.45
CA PRO A 74 0.34 2.98 -3.50
C PRO A 74 0.73 1.52 -3.26
N VAL A 75 0.87 1.07 -2.01
CA VAL A 75 1.19 -0.32 -1.68
C VAL A 75 0.13 -1.31 -2.20
N HIS A 76 -1.07 -0.85 -2.51
CA HIS A 76 -2.17 -1.67 -3.01
C HIS A 76 -2.19 -1.83 -4.54
N LEU A 77 -1.42 -1.03 -5.30
CA LEU A 77 -1.50 -0.96 -6.77
C LEU A 77 -1.36 -2.32 -7.48
N GLY A 78 -0.36 -3.11 -7.14
CA GLY A 78 -0.17 -4.46 -7.69
C GLY A 78 -0.89 -5.55 -6.91
N ALA A 79 -1.18 -5.32 -5.64
CA ALA A 79 -1.74 -6.33 -4.75
C ALA A 79 -3.26 -6.50 -4.92
N MET A 80 -4.03 -5.42 -5.09
CA MET A 80 -5.49 -5.54 -5.24
C MET A 80 -5.92 -6.35 -6.46
N PRO A 81 -5.35 -6.19 -7.68
CA PRO A 81 -5.69 -7.06 -8.81
C PRO A 81 -5.43 -8.54 -8.53
N LEU A 82 -4.37 -8.87 -7.78
CA LEU A 82 -4.07 -10.25 -7.38
C LEU A 82 -5.10 -10.80 -6.40
N SER A 83 -5.60 -9.97 -5.46
CA SER A 83 -6.70 -10.36 -4.56
C SER A 83 -8.01 -10.58 -5.31
N VAL A 84 -8.33 -9.72 -6.28
CA VAL A 84 -9.52 -9.91 -7.13
C VAL A 84 -9.40 -11.19 -7.94
N ARG A 85 -8.22 -11.48 -8.49
CA ARG A 85 -7.95 -12.74 -9.18
C ARG A 85 -8.12 -13.95 -8.25
N ALA A 86 -7.57 -13.90 -7.04
CA ALA A 86 -7.74 -14.96 -6.04
C ALA A 86 -9.22 -15.19 -5.69
N ALA A 87 -10.02 -14.12 -5.58
CA ALA A 87 -11.46 -14.21 -5.34
C ALA A 87 -12.21 -14.85 -6.53
N ILE A 88 -11.82 -14.55 -7.77
CA ILE A 88 -12.38 -15.17 -8.98
C ILE A 88 -12.03 -16.67 -9.03
N ASP A 89 -10.77 -17.01 -8.76
CA ASP A 89 -10.27 -18.40 -8.82
C ASP A 89 -10.81 -19.27 -7.68
N ALA A 90 -11.28 -18.68 -6.58
CA ALA A 90 -11.88 -19.41 -5.45
C ALA A 90 -13.23 -20.08 -5.80
N GLY A 91 -13.83 -19.75 -6.93
CA GLY A 91 -15.01 -20.45 -7.45
C GLY A 91 -16.13 -19.52 -7.91
N PRO A 92 -17.26 -20.09 -8.29
CA PRO A 92 -18.35 -19.34 -8.90
C PRO A 92 -18.98 -18.36 -7.89
N VAL A 93 -19.27 -17.16 -8.38
CA VAL A 93 -19.97 -16.11 -7.64
C VAL A 93 -21.36 -15.86 -8.24
N GLN A 94 -22.29 -15.38 -7.41
CA GLN A 94 -23.66 -15.05 -7.77
C GLN A 94 -23.95 -13.59 -7.43
N PRO A 95 -25.05 -13.01 -7.98
CA PRO A 95 -25.45 -11.66 -7.60
C PRO A 95 -25.63 -11.51 -6.08
N GLY A 96 -25.00 -10.49 -5.51
CA GLY A 96 -25.03 -10.21 -4.07
C GLY A 96 -24.00 -11.00 -3.25
N ASP A 97 -23.17 -11.84 -3.85
CA ASP A 97 -22.02 -12.43 -3.15
C ASP A 97 -20.94 -11.36 -2.87
N ILE A 98 -20.22 -11.53 -1.77
CA ILE A 98 -19.02 -10.75 -1.45
C ILE A 98 -17.96 -11.74 -0.96
N VAL A 99 -16.82 -11.74 -1.61
CA VAL A 99 -15.65 -12.52 -1.19
C VAL A 99 -14.74 -11.64 -0.33
N MET A 100 -14.34 -12.14 0.83
CA MET A 100 -13.42 -11.50 1.76
C MET A 100 -12.11 -12.29 1.82
N LEU A 101 -10.97 -11.59 1.86
CA LEU A 101 -9.65 -12.20 2.03
C LEU A 101 -8.64 -11.20 2.58
N ASN A 102 -7.60 -11.74 3.25
CA ASN A 102 -6.41 -10.95 3.63
C ASN A 102 -5.11 -11.76 3.48
N ASP A 103 -5.17 -13.03 3.05
CA ASP A 103 -4.02 -13.93 3.00
C ASP A 103 -2.92 -13.38 2.07
N PRO A 104 -1.71 -13.03 2.60
CA PRO A 104 -0.62 -12.47 1.83
C PRO A 104 -0.07 -13.40 0.74
N PHE A 105 -0.28 -14.69 0.87
CA PHE A 105 0.18 -15.70 -0.09
C PHE A 105 -0.90 -16.09 -1.11
N HIS A 106 -2.09 -15.44 -1.02
CA HIS A 106 -3.18 -15.54 -1.99
C HIS A 106 -3.64 -14.16 -2.48
N GLY A 107 -2.68 -13.28 -2.82
CA GLY A 107 -2.95 -11.96 -3.39
C GLY A 107 -3.15 -10.85 -2.37
N GLY A 108 -3.12 -11.13 -1.06
CA GLY A 108 -3.08 -10.12 -0.01
C GLY A 108 -1.71 -9.46 0.11
N THR A 109 -1.61 -8.48 0.99
CA THR A 109 -0.36 -7.79 1.36
C THR A 109 0.13 -8.24 2.71
N HIS A 110 -0.55 -7.86 3.79
CA HIS A 110 -0.39 -8.34 5.16
C HIS A 110 -1.77 -8.49 5.81
N LEU A 111 -1.84 -9.15 6.95
CA LEU A 111 -3.13 -9.56 7.52
C LEU A 111 -4.09 -8.41 7.87
N PRO A 112 -3.63 -7.22 8.35
CA PRO A 112 -4.53 -6.10 8.60
C PRO A 112 -5.30 -5.60 7.36
N ASP A 113 -4.79 -5.84 6.15
CA ASP A 113 -5.37 -5.37 4.88
C ASP A 113 -6.50 -6.29 4.41
N ILE A 114 -7.68 -6.17 5.00
CA ILE A 114 -8.86 -6.94 4.57
C ILE A 114 -9.41 -6.39 3.26
N THR A 115 -9.53 -7.26 2.26
CA THR A 115 -10.07 -6.94 0.94
C THR A 115 -11.45 -7.55 0.78
N LEU A 116 -12.43 -6.75 0.32
CA LEU A 116 -13.74 -7.21 -0.10
C LEU A 116 -13.88 -7.09 -1.61
N VAL A 117 -14.29 -8.18 -2.26
CA VAL A 117 -14.51 -8.25 -3.72
C VAL A 117 -15.96 -8.60 -3.99
N SER A 118 -16.65 -7.76 -4.77
CA SER A 118 -18.05 -7.96 -5.16
C SER A 118 -18.17 -8.10 -6.67
N PRO A 119 -18.85 -9.14 -7.18
CA PRO A 119 -19.17 -9.28 -8.59
C PRO A 119 -20.32 -8.35 -8.98
N VAL A 120 -20.23 -7.68 -10.12
CA VAL A 120 -21.27 -6.83 -10.66
C VAL A 120 -21.89 -7.50 -11.88
N PHE A 121 -23.15 -7.91 -11.72
CA PHE A 121 -23.95 -8.48 -12.80
C PHE A 121 -24.81 -7.36 -13.41
N VAL A 122 -24.80 -7.29 -14.74
CA VAL A 122 -25.63 -6.36 -15.50
C VAL A 122 -26.71 -7.17 -16.20
N ASP A 123 -27.95 -6.68 -16.13
CA ASP A 123 -29.13 -7.34 -16.68
C ASP A 123 -29.33 -8.77 -16.13
N LYS A 124 -29.56 -9.74 -17.03
CA LYS A 124 -29.75 -11.16 -16.70
C LYS A 124 -28.48 -12.00 -17.01
N ASP A 125 -27.30 -11.38 -16.92
CA ASP A 125 -26.06 -12.07 -17.19
C ASP A 125 -25.83 -13.26 -16.27
N ARG A 126 -25.25 -14.33 -16.81
CA ARG A 126 -24.86 -15.50 -16.01
C ARG A 126 -23.46 -15.38 -15.41
N LYS A 127 -22.69 -14.39 -15.86
CA LYS A 127 -21.33 -14.09 -15.38
C LYS A 127 -21.22 -12.63 -15.01
N PRO A 128 -20.35 -12.27 -14.06
CA PRO A 128 -20.10 -10.87 -13.74
C PRO A 128 -19.62 -10.11 -15.00
N THR A 129 -20.11 -8.90 -15.18
CA THR A 129 -19.63 -7.97 -16.20
C THR A 129 -18.44 -7.17 -15.68
N PHE A 130 -18.46 -6.85 -14.37
CA PHE A 130 -17.40 -6.15 -13.65
C PHE A 130 -17.18 -6.79 -12.29
N PHE A 131 -16.07 -6.42 -11.66
CA PHE A 131 -15.86 -6.57 -10.23
C PHE A 131 -15.56 -5.21 -9.60
N VAL A 132 -15.93 -5.04 -8.35
CA VAL A 132 -15.51 -3.91 -7.53
C VAL A 132 -14.83 -4.42 -6.29
N ALA A 133 -13.78 -3.77 -5.87
CA ALA A 133 -13.10 -4.15 -4.64
C ALA A 133 -12.65 -2.94 -3.86
N ASN A 134 -12.69 -3.08 -2.55
CA ASN A 134 -11.98 -2.19 -1.65
C ASN A 134 -11.09 -3.01 -0.70
N ARG A 135 -10.02 -2.38 -0.24
CA ARG A 135 -9.10 -2.87 0.77
C ARG A 135 -8.96 -1.81 1.84
N ALA A 136 -9.05 -2.20 3.09
CA ALA A 136 -8.84 -1.29 4.22
C ALA A 136 -7.92 -1.93 5.25
N HIS A 137 -7.02 -1.12 5.82
CA HIS A 137 -6.16 -1.55 6.91
C HIS A 137 -6.92 -1.48 8.22
N HIS A 138 -7.26 -2.63 8.79
CA HIS A 138 -7.92 -2.74 10.09
C HIS A 138 -6.92 -2.58 11.22
N SER A 139 -7.29 -1.80 12.24
CA SER A 139 -6.40 -1.52 13.39
C SER A 139 -6.03 -2.77 14.20
N ASP A 140 -6.82 -3.84 14.12
CA ASP A 140 -6.54 -5.13 14.79
C ASP A 140 -7.27 -6.27 14.08
N VAL A 141 -6.53 -7.31 13.75
CA VAL A 141 -7.04 -8.59 13.20
C VAL A 141 -6.58 -9.77 14.05
N GLY A 142 -6.28 -9.52 15.35
CA GLY A 142 -5.79 -10.53 16.28
C GLY A 142 -4.26 -10.63 16.30
N GLY A 143 -3.76 -11.83 16.52
CA GLY A 143 -2.32 -12.07 16.64
C GLY A 143 -1.76 -11.81 18.03
N MET A 144 -0.43 -11.89 18.16
CA MET A 144 0.25 -11.86 19.44
C MET A 144 0.30 -10.47 20.10
N SER A 145 0.26 -9.39 19.31
CA SER A 145 0.28 -8.01 19.83
C SER A 145 -0.86 -7.16 19.29
N PRO A 146 -1.35 -6.17 20.05
CA PRO A 146 -2.34 -5.21 19.57
C PRO A 146 -1.84 -4.46 18.33
N GLY A 147 -2.76 -4.19 17.40
CA GLY A 147 -2.40 -3.54 16.14
C GLY A 147 -1.95 -4.50 15.05
N SER A 148 -1.83 -5.81 15.37
CA SER A 148 -1.50 -6.87 14.41
C SER A 148 -0.24 -6.62 13.57
N MET A 149 0.73 -5.92 14.17
CA MET A 149 2.04 -5.58 13.58
C MET A 149 3.17 -6.00 14.55
N PRO A 150 3.25 -7.28 14.95
CA PRO A 150 4.23 -7.74 15.91
C PRO A 150 5.65 -7.86 15.32
N VAL A 151 6.64 -7.95 16.19
CA VAL A 151 7.95 -8.49 15.84
C VAL A 151 7.84 -10.02 15.80
N ALA A 152 7.20 -10.51 14.75
CA ALA A 152 6.84 -11.91 14.57
C ALA A 152 7.90 -12.71 13.81
N ARG A 153 7.89 -14.03 14.00
CA ARG A 153 8.73 -15.01 13.27
C ARG A 153 7.95 -15.75 12.19
N GLU A 154 6.65 -15.91 12.41
CA GLU A 154 5.74 -16.62 11.52
C GLU A 154 4.44 -15.84 11.37
N ILE A 155 3.82 -15.95 10.21
CA ILE A 155 2.56 -15.27 9.90
C ILE A 155 1.42 -15.60 10.88
N TYR A 156 1.44 -16.78 11.50
CA TYR A 156 0.43 -17.19 12.48
C TYR A 156 0.42 -16.32 13.75
N GLN A 157 1.51 -15.61 14.02
CA GLN A 157 1.63 -14.68 15.14
C GLN A 157 1.06 -13.29 14.80
N GLU A 158 0.90 -12.97 13.52
CA GLU A 158 0.47 -11.65 13.04
C GLU A 158 -1.04 -11.43 13.10
N GLY A 159 -1.85 -12.49 13.05
CA GLY A 159 -3.30 -12.36 13.13
C GLY A 159 -4.09 -13.48 12.45
N LEU A 160 -5.39 -13.24 12.31
CA LEU A 160 -6.31 -14.14 11.61
C LEU A 160 -6.05 -14.14 10.11
N ILE A 161 -5.77 -15.31 9.55
CA ILE A 161 -5.60 -15.52 8.12
C ILE A 161 -6.97 -15.86 7.50
N LEU A 162 -7.41 -15.03 6.56
CA LEU A 162 -8.64 -15.22 5.80
C LEU A 162 -8.28 -15.57 4.35
N PRO A 163 -8.35 -16.85 3.95
CA PRO A 163 -8.32 -17.21 2.53
C PRO A 163 -9.58 -16.63 1.86
N PRO A 164 -9.69 -16.65 0.50
CA PRO A 164 -10.91 -16.20 -0.15
C PRO A 164 -12.14 -16.94 0.37
N VAL A 165 -12.98 -16.26 1.15
CA VAL A 165 -14.22 -16.81 1.76
C VAL A 165 -15.41 -15.90 1.45
N LYS A 166 -16.61 -16.47 1.31
CA LYS A 166 -17.84 -15.68 1.09
C LYS A 166 -18.31 -15.04 2.38
N LEU A 167 -18.08 -13.74 2.53
CA LEU A 167 -18.63 -12.91 3.59
C LEU A 167 -20.13 -12.67 3.41
N ALA A 168 -20.59 -12.59 2.16
CA ALA A 168 -22.03 -12.54 1.85
C ALA A 168 -22.36 -13.54 0.75
N ILE A 169 -23.56 -14.13 0.83
CA ILE A 169 -24.09 -15.09 -0.13
C ILE A 169 -25.50 -14.61 -0.54
N GLY A 170 -25.67 -14.29 -1.82
CA GLY A 170 -26.94 -13.81 -2.35
C GLY A 170 -27.49 -12.56 -1.62
N GLY A 171 -26.60 -11.66 -1.22
CA GLY A 171 -26.92 -10.41 -0.50
C GLY A 171 -27.11 -10.56 1.01
N ARG A 172 -26.99 -11.75 1.58
CA ARG A 172 -27.09 -12.01 3.02
C ARG A 172 -25.74 -12.26 3.63
N ILE A 173 -25.44 -11.57 4.74
CA ILE A 173 -24.18 -11.76 5.48
C ILE A 173 -24.07 -13.20 6.02
N ASN A 174 -22.94 -13.82 5.79
CA ASN A 174 -22.55 -15.09 6.40
C ASN A 174 -22.17 -14.85 7.86
N ARG A 175 -23.11 -15.12 8.76
CA ARG A 175 -22.94 -14.87 10.20
C ARG A 175 -21.84 -15.70 10.82
N ASP A 176 -21.56 -16.90 10.30
CA ASP A 176 -20.53 -17.78 10.86
C ASP A 176 -19.13 -17.20 10.54
N VAL A 177 -18.91 -16.71 9.32
CA VAL A 177 -17.65 -16.04 8.94
C VAL A 177 -17.45 -14.76 9.76
N MET A 178 -18.51 -13.95 9.93
CA MET A 178 -18.45 -12.74 10.76
C MET A 178 -18.16 -13.08 12.22
N ALA A 179 -18.79 -14.10 12.78
CA ALA A 179 -18.58 -14.52 14.17
C ALA A 179 -17.13 -14.99 14.39
N ILE A 180 -16.56 -15.76 13.45
CA ILE A 180 -15.15 -16.17 13.51
C ILE A 180 -14.22 -14.94 13.50
N LEU A 181 -14.45 -13.98 12.61
CA LEU A 181 -13.66 -12.76 12.57
C LEU A 181 -13.73 -12.01 13.91
N LEU A 182 -14.93 -11.71 14.39
CA LEU A 182 -15.15 -10.90 15.60
C LEU A 182 -14.63 -11.57 16.87
N ALA A 183 -14.63 -12.91 16.93
CA ALA A 183 -14.07 -13.66 18.04
C ALA A 183 -12.52 -13.60 18.13
N ASN A 184 -11.85 -13.24 17.03
CA ASN A 184 -10.39 -13.24 16.94
C ASN A 184 -9.76 -11.84 17.06
N VAL A 185 -10.55 -10.77 17.24
CA VAL A 185 -10.08 -9.38 17.30
C VAL A 185 -10.30 -8.76 18.67
N ARG A 186 -9.48 -7.74 19.01
CA ARG A 186 -9.56 -7.06 20.33
C ARG A 186 -10.67 -6.01 20.40
N THR A 187 -11.07 -5.46 19.26
CA THR A 187 -12.06 -4.37 19.13
C THR A 187 -13.19 -4.79 18.16
N PRO A 188 -14.04 -5.77 18.53
CA PRO A 188 -15.04 -6.35 17.63
C PRO A 188 -16.04 -5.34 17.10
N ASP A 189 -16.54 -4.40 17.92
CA ASP A 189 -17.52 -3.38 17.52
C ASP A 189 -16.97 -2.51 16.37
N GLU A 190 -15.70 -2.09 16.44
CA GLU A 190 -15.06 -1.32 15.38
C GLU A 190 -14.89 -2.17 14.10
N ARG A 191 -14.50 -3.45 14.24
CA ARG A 191 -14.31 -4.35 13.08
C ARG A 191 -15.61 -4.60 12.35
N GLU A 192 -16.69 -4.85 13.06
CA GLU A 192 -18.02 -5.02 12.46
C GLU A 192 -18.44 -3.74 11.72
N GLY A 193 -18.23 -2.57 12.35
CA GLY A 193 -18.51 -1.27 11.73
C GLY A 193 -17.71 -1.04 10.45
N ASP A 194 -16.40 -1.27 10.49
CA ASP A 194 -15.51 -1.08 9.35
C ASP A 194 -15.81 -2.06 8.20
N ILE A 195 -16.08 -3.33 8.49
CA ILE A 195 -16.51 -4.31 7.48
C ILE A 195 -17.86 -3.90 6.85
N THR A 196 -18.79 -3.39 7.65
CA THR A 196 -20.07 -2.88 7.15
C THR A 196 -19.86 -1.68 6.22
N ALA A 197 -18.94 -0.78 6.56
CA ALA A 197 -18.56 0.34 5.71
C ALA A 197 -17.93 -0.12 4.38
N GLN A 198 -17.05 -1.14 4.40
CA GLN A 198 -16.49 -1.74 3.18
C GLN A 198 -17.58 -2.35 2.27
N ILE A 199 -18.58 -3.04 2.86
CA ILE A 199 -19.74 -3.58 2.12
C ILE A 199 -20.54 -2.43 1.48
N ALA A 200 -20.80 -1.34 2.22
CA ALA A 200 -21.52 -0.18 1.70
C ALA A 200 -20.77 0.48 0.53
N ALA A 201 -19.45 0.62 0.62
CA ALA A 201 -18.62 1.16 -0.47
C ALA A 201 -18.74 0.32 -1.76
N ASN A 202 -18.67 -1.02 -1.67
CA ASN A 202 -18.86 -1.89 -2.83
C ASN A 202 -20.26 -1.75 -3.43
N ARG A 203 -21.31 -1.67 -2.61
CA ARG A 203 -22.70 -1.49 -3.08
C ARG A 203 -22.91 -0.18 -3.85
N VAL A 204 -22.25 0.91 -3.42
CA VAL A 204 -22.29 2.18 -4.15
C VAL A 204 -21.71 1.99 -5.56
N ALA A 205 -20.56 1.38 -5.68
CA ALA A 205 -19.93 1.13 -6.99
C ALA A 205 -20.77 0.20 -7.87
N GLU A 206 -21.35 -0.85 -7.31
CA GLU A 206 -22.26 -1.74 -8.04
C GLU A 206 -23.46 -0.96 -8.64
N SER A 207 -24.08 -0.05 -7.87
CA SER A 207 -25.17 0.80 -8.35
C SER A 207 -24.70 1.72 -9.48
N ARG A 208 -23.60 2.41 -9.28
CA ARG A 208 -23.03 3.34 -10.28
C ARG A 208 -22.64 2.67 -11.59
N LEU A 209 -22.07 1.46 -11.53
CA LEU A 209 -21.74 0.69 -12.74
C LEU A 209 -23.01 0.27 -13.49
N ARG A 210 -24.06 -0.19 -12.79
CA ARG A 210 -25.35 -0.53 -13.42
C ARG A 210 -26.00 0.71 -14.05
N GLU A 211 -25.98 1.85 -13.38
CA GLU A 211 -26.47 3.14 -13.90
C GLU A 211 -25.68 3.57 -15.16
N THR A 212 -24.36 3.42 -15.14
CA THR A 212 -23.48 3.73 -16.28
C THR A 212 -23.84 2.86 -17.48
N VAL A 213 -23.99 1.54 -17.28
CA VAL A 213 -24.36 0.63 -18.36
C VAL A 213 -25.79 0.90 -18.87
N ALA A 214 -26.72 1.19 -17.98
CA ALA A 214 -28.10 1.55 -18.37
C ALA A 214 -28.14 2.82 -19.22
N ARG A 215 -27.27 3.81 -18.92
CA ARG A 215 -27.22 5.10 -19.64
C ARG A 215 -26.51 5.01 -20.99
N TYR A 216 -25.36 4.32 -21.05
CA TYR A 216 -24.48 4.34 -22.22
C TYR A 216 -24.52 3.05 -23.05
N GLY A 217 -25.13 1.99 -22.52
CA GLY A 217 -25.13 0.66 -23.11
C GLY A 217 -23.91 -0.17 -22.70
N ARG A 218 -24.13 -1.49 -22.57
CA ARG A 218 -23.10 -2.43 -22.11
C ARG A 218 -21.87 -2.47 -23.02
N GLN A 219 -22.09 -2.65 -24.32
CA GLN A 219 -21.00 -2.78 -25.29
C GLN A 219 -20.09 -1.55 -25.25
N ARG A 220 -20.67 -0.36 -25.31
CA ARG A 220 -19.93 0.91 -25.28
C ARG A 220 -19.15 1.08 -23.97
N THR A 221 -19.74 0.75 -22.83
CA THR A 221 -19.06 0.84 -21.53
C THR A 221 -17.83 -0.07 -21.48
N LEU A 222 -17.90 -1.30 -21.99
CA LEU A 222 -16.78 -2.23 -22.05
C LEU A 222 -15.71 -1.82 -23.06
N GLU A 223 -16.10 -1.28 -24.22
CA GLU A 223 -15.17 -0.75 -25.22
C GLU A 223 -14.32 0.40 -24.65
N TYR A 224 -14.92 1.35 -23.94
CA TYR A 224 -14.17 2.44 -23.31
C TYR A 224 -13.34 1.97 -22.11
N ALA A 225 -13.79 0.98 -21.33
CA ALA A 225 -12.98 0.38 -20.27
C ALA A 225 -11.69 -0.23 -20.85
N SER A 226 -11.78 -1.00 -21.94
CA SER A 226 -10.61 -1.55 -22.63
C SER A 226 -9.74 -0.45 -23.25
N ALA A 227 -10.35 0.54 -23.90
CA ALA A 227 -9.61 1.66 -24.52
C ALA A 227 -8.79 2.46 -23.50
N LEU A 228 -9.29 2.63 -22.28
CA LEU A 228 -8.57 3.28 -21.17
C LEU A 228 -7.33 2.49 -20.75
N GLN A 229 -7.44 1.17 -20.64
CA GLN A 229 -6.29 0.30 -20.34
C GLN A 229 -5.24 0.37 -21.46
N ASP A 230 -5.66 0.31 -22.71
CA ASP A 230 -4.77 0.37 -23.89
C ASP A 230 -4.10 1.74 -24.01
N TYR A 231 -4.82 2.83 -23.67
CA TYR A 231 -4.26 4.18 -23.64
C TYR A 231 -3.14 4.28 -22.58
N THR A 232 -3.41 3.82 -21.36
CA THR A 232 -2.42 3.83 -20.27
C THR A 232 -1.18 3.02 -20.64
N GLU A 233 -1.34 1.86 -21.26
CA GLU A 233 -0.21 1.06 -21.76
C GLU A 233 0.61 1.85 -22.80
N ARG A 234 -0.03 2.48 -23.78
CA ARG A 234 0.68 3.27 -24.81
C ARG A 234 1.47 4.42 -24.20
N VAL A 235 0.88 5.14 -23.24
CA VAL A 235 1.55 6.25 -22.56
C VAL A 235 2.75 5.77 -21.76
N LEU A 236 2.61 4.70 -20.99
CA LEU A 236 3.73 4.16 -20.21
C LEU A 236 4.84 3.59 -21.11
N ARG A 237 4.48 2.88 -22.20
CA ARG A 237 5.48 2.43 -23.19
C ARG A 237 6.24 3.61 -23.81
N ALA A 238 5.56 4.71 -24.10
CA ALA A 238 6.21 5.93 -24.60
C ALA A 238 7.16 6.51 -23.56
N ALA A 239 6.76 6.56 -22.28
CA ALA A 239 7.63 7.02 -21.18
C ALA A 239 8.86 6.11 -21.00
N ILE A 240 8.69 4.78 -21.11
CA ILE A 240 9.81 3.82 -21.02
C ILE A 240 10.77 3.98 -22.21
N ARG A 241 10.28 4.24 -23.43
CA ARG A 241 11.12 4.46 -24.62
C ARG A 241 12.04 5.68 -24.53
N VAL A 242 11.73 6.66 -23.66
CA VAL A 242 12.59 7.81 -23.41
C VAL A 242 13.77 7.44 -22.51
N ILE A 243 13.69 6.34 -21.77
CA ILE A 243 14.78 5.83 -20.95
C ILE A 243 15.79 5.17 -21.91
N PRO A 244 17.08 5.50 -21.85
CA PRO A 244 18.10 4.82 -22.66
C PRO A 244 18.04 3.30 -22.48
N GLU A 245 18.14 2.55 -23.58
CA GLU A 245 18.21 1.10 -23.49
C GLU A 245 19.49 0.66 -22.77
N GLY A 246 19.37 -0.39 -21.95
CA GLY A 246 20.49 -0.86 -21.14
C GLY A 246 20.04 -1.57 -19.89
N ARG A 247 21.02 -1.87 -19.03
CA ARG A 247 20.84 -2.52 -17.74
C ARG A 247 21.38 -1.62 -16.63
N TYR A 248 20.55 -1.35 -15.63
CA TYR A 248 20.81 -0.45 -14.52
C TYR A 248 20.61 -1.20 -13.20
N GLU A 249 21.60 -1.16 -12.32
CA GLU A 249 21.60 -1.94 -11.10
C GLU A 249 21.78 -1.06 -9.87
N PHE A 250 21.05 -1.36 -8.82
CA PHE A 250 21.20 -0.71 -7.53
C PHE A 250 20.91 -1.69 -6.41
N GLN A 251 21.49 -1.44 -5.24
CA GLN A 251 21.22 -2.21 -4.03
C GLN A 251 21.21 -1.31 -2.81
N ASP A 252 20.41 -1.69 -1.84
CA ASP A 252 20.35 -1.10 -0.50
C ASP A 252 20.02 -2.20 0.50
N ALA A 253 20.00 -1.91 1.79
CA ALA A 253 19.71 -2.90 2.81
C ALA A 253 18.75 -2.35 3.87
N LEU A 254 17.88 -3.22 4.39
CA LEU A 254 17.19 -2.98 5.65
C LEU A 254 18.21 -2.99 6.79
N ASP A 255 17.94 -2.27 7.87
CA ASP A 255 18.85 -2.17 9.02
C ASP A 255 19.11 -3.52 9.69
N ASP A 256 18.07 -4.34 9.83
CA ASP A 256 18.05 -5.67 10.44
C ASP A 256 16.70 -6.38 10.21
N ASP A 257 16.53 -7.59 10.76
CA ASP A 257 15.25 -8.34 10.72
C ASP A 257 14.47 -8.30 12.04
N GLY A 258 14.99 -7.58 13.06
CA GLY A 258 14.43 -7.52 14.41
C GLY A 258 14.89 -8.65 15.35
N PHE A 259 15.62 -9.65 14.86
CA PHE A 259 16.16 -10.77 15.64
C PHE A 259 17.68 -10.89 15.54
N SER A 260 18.27 -10.34 14.51
CA SER A 260 19.70 -10.26 14.30
C SER A 260 20.11 -8.85 13.91
N ASP A 261 21.35 -8.47 14.17
CA ASP A 261 21.90 -7.16 13.78
C ASP A 261 22.40 -7.11 12.32
N ARG A 262 22.11 -8.17 11.56
CA ARG A 262 22.58 -8.29 10.17
C ARG A 262 21.71 -7.47 9.24
N PRO A 263 22.29 -6.57 8.44
CA PRO A 263 21.56 -5.91 7.36
C PRO A 263 21.02 -6.90 6.34
N VAL A 264 19.80 -6.65 5.83
CA VAL A 264 19.13 -7.52 4.85
C VAL A 264 19.16 -6.84 3.48
N LYS A 265 19.91 -7.40 2.55
CA LYS A 265 20.19 -6.80 1.24
C LYS A 265 19.04 -7.00 0.26
N ILE A 266 18.66 -5.92 -0.42
CA ILE A 266 17.77 -5.91 -1.58
C ILE A 266 18.54 -5.35 -2.77
N ARG A 267 18.52 -6.09 -3.89
CA ARG A 267 19.14 -5.71 -5.15
C ARG A 267 18.12 -5.73 -6.27
N ALA A 268 18.15 -4.74 -7.15
CA ALA A 268 17.37 -4.77 -8.38
C ALA A 268 18.26 -4.46 -9.59
N ALA A 269 17.98 -5.14 -10.69
CA ALA A 269 18.53 -4.88 -12.00
C ALA A 269 17.39 -4.56 -12.97
N ILE A 270 17.39 -3.36 -13.55
CA ILE A 270 16.35 -2.94 -14.50
C ILE A 270 16.93 -3.03 -15.91
N THR A 271 16.30 -3.83 -16.76
CA THR A 271 16.64 -3.90 -18.19
C THR A 271 15.57 -3.17 -18.98
N ILE A 272 15.99 -2.17 -19.77
CA ILE A 272 15.12 -1.38 -20.66
C ILE A 272 15.41 -1.81 -22.10
N ALA A 273 14.37 -2.27 -22.81
CA ALA A 273 14.48 -2.66 -24.22
C ALA A 273 13.12 -2.53 -24.93
N GLY A 274 13.08 -1.92 -26.12
CA GLY A 274 11.89 -1.86 -26.98
C GLY A 274 10.63 -1.25 -26.35
N GLY A 275 10.77 -0.35 -25.37
CA GLY A 275 9.63 0.22 -24.64
C GLY A 275 9.02 -0.74 -23.61
N HIS A 276 9.81 -1.71 -23.15
CA HIS A 276 9.51 -2.64 -22.07
C HIS A 276 10.57 -2.55 -20.98
N ALA A 277 10.19 -2.75 -19.72
CA ALA A 277 11.13 -2.80 -18.61
C ALA A 277 11.00 -4.15 -17.87
N THR A 278 12.14 -4.77 -17.61
CA THR A 278 12.24 -5.94 -16.74
C THR A 278 12.95 -5.54 -15.46
N VAL A 279 12.32 -5.71 -14.30
CA VAL A 279 12.89 -5.48 -12.97
C VAL A 279 13.20 -6.84 -12.34
N ASP A 280 14.48 -7.15 -12.19
CA ASP A 280 14.98 -8.44 -11.69
C ASP A 280 15.63 -8.27 -10.33
N PHE A 281 15.08 -8.91 -9.31
CA PHE A 281 15.56 -8.89 -7.91
C PHE A 281 16.50 -10.05 -7.58
N THR A 282 16.95 -10.83 -8.57
CA THR A 282 17.92 -11.91 -8.35
C THR A 282 19.18 -11.37 -7.68
N GLY A 283 19.61 -12.03 -6.58
CA GLY A 283 20.73 -11.59 -5.74
C GLY A 283 20.34 -10.76 -4.52
N SER A 284 19.03 -10.56 -4.28
CA SER A 284 18.52 -10.16 -2.96
C SER A 284 18.68 -11.29 -1.95
N ASP A 285 18.76 -10.96 -0.66
CA ASP A 285 18.94 -11.95 0.40
C ASP A 285 17.74 -12.91 0.48
N PRO A 286 17.92 -14.12 1.02
CA PRO A 286 16.83 -15.02 1.37
C PRO A 286 15.83 -14.36 2.32
N GLN A 287 14.61 -14.90 2.40
CA GLN A 287 13.67 -14.53 3.46
C GLN A 287 14.30 -14.71 4.84
N VAL A 288 13.94 -13.81 5.77
CA VAL A 288 14.51 -13.75 7.11
C VAL A 288 13.51 -14.21 8.18
N GLN A 289 14.01 -14.37 9.40
CA GLN A 289 13.18 -14.83 10.51
C GLN A 289 12.13 -13.78 10.95
N GLY A 290 12.47 -12.48 10.82
CA GLY A 290 11.60 -11.38 11.25
C GLY A 290 10.48 -11.03 10.27
N SER A 291 9.58 -10.15 10.70
CA SER A 291 8.37 -9.77 9.95
C SER A 291 8.60 -8.85 8.75
N VAL A 292 9.87 -8.55 8.42
CA VAL A 292 10.21 -7.64 7.30
C VAL A 292 10.19 -8.32 5.91
N ASN A 293 9.74 -9.54 5.80
CA ASN A 293 9.64 -10.22 4.50
C ASN A 293 8.52 -9.63 3.66
N ALA A 294 8.81 -9.27 2.40
CA ALA A 294 7.81 -8.88 1.42
C ALA A 294 7.33 -10.10 0.62
N ASN A 295 6.04 -10.14 0.30
CA ASN A 295 5.51 -11.08 -0.68
C ASN A 295 5.57 -10.50 -2.10
N TYR A 296 5.28 -11.31 -3.11
CA TYR A 296 5.30 -10.89 -4.51
C TYR A 296 4.38 -9.70 -4.80
N ALA A 297 3.20 -9.65 -4.17
CA ALA A 297 2.21 -8.60 -4.40
C ALA A 297 2.72 -7.21 -3.99
N MET A 298 3.46 -7.12 -2.87
CA MET A 298 4.11 -5.89 -2.41
C MET A 298 5.24 -5.45 -3.33
N THR A 299 6.07 -6.40 -3.76
CA THR A 299 7.18 -6.14 -4.69
C THR A 299 6.66 -5.63 -6.04
N LEU A 300 5.60 -6.25 -6.55
CA LEU A 300 4.92 -5.79 -7.76
C LEU A 300 4.37 -4.37 -7.59
N SER A 301 3.70 -4.07 -6.46
CA SER A 301 3.16 -2.74 -6.17
C SER A 301 4.25 -1.66 -6.18
N ALA A 302 5.41 -1.93 -5.56
CA ALA A 302 6.53 -0.99 -5.54
C ALA A 302 7.10 -0.72 -6.94
N CYS A 303 7.22 -1.77 -7.78
CA CYS A 303 7.64 -1.60 -9.17
C CYS A 303 6.63 -0.78 -9.98
N LEU A 304 5.35 -1.11 -9.91
CA LEU A 304 4.28 -0.38 -10.61
C LEU A 304 4.24 1.09 -10.19
N TYR A 305 4.40 1.39 -8.91
CA TYR A 305 4.48 2.75 -8.39
C TYR A 305 5.65 3.52 -9.03
N CYS A 306 6.87 2.96 -9.01
CA CYS A 306 8.05 3.64 -9.56
C CYS A 306 7.88 4.00 -11.04
N PHE A 307 7.33 3.08 -11.84
CA PHE A 307 7.09 3.35 -13.26
C PHE A 307 5.88 4.27 -13.49
N ARG A 308 4.84 4.21 -12.64
CA ARG A 308 3.72 5.15 -12.67
C ARG A 308 4.19 6.60 -12.46
N CYS A 309 5.20 6.83 -11.61
CA CYS A 309 5.80 8.15 -11.38
C CYS A 309 6.52 8.74 -12.61
N LEU A 310 6.72 7.97 -13.69
CA LEU A 310 7.32 8.46 -14.93
C LEU A 310 6.32 9.14 -15.87
N VAL A 311 5.03 8.99 -15.65
CA VAL A 311 3.95 9.57 -16.45
C VAL A 311 3.22 10.69 -15.68
N GLY A 312 2.46 11.51 -16.39
CA GLY A 312 1.72 12.64 -15.78
C GLY A 312 0.54 12.21 -14.92
N ASP A 313 0.04 13.11 -14.08
CA ASP A 313 -1.05 12.84 -13.14
C ASP A 313 -2.41 12.65 -13.83
N ASP A 314 -2.55 13.14 -15.05
CA ASP A 314 -3.74 13.00 -15.90
C ASP A 314 -3.96 11.58 -16.45
N VAL A 315 -2.95 10.70 -16.34
CA VAL A 315 -3.03 9.31 -16.76
C VAL A 315 -3.64 8.45 -15.66
N LEU A 316 -4.80 7.87 -15.93
CA LEU A 316 -5.51 7.01 -14.98
C LEU A 316 -4.66 5.76 -14.64
N TYR A 317 -4.58 5.40 -13.35
CA TYR A 317 -4.01 4.12 -12.97
C TYR A 317 -4.97 2.97 -13.28
N ASN A 318 -4.51 2.03 -14.11
CA ASN A 318 -5.23 0.80 -14.46
C ASN A 318 -4.26 -0.31 -14.91
N ALA A 319 -4.80 -1.44 -15.38
CA ALA A 319 -4.03 -2.60 -15.82
C ALA A 319 -3.01 -2.29 -16.94
N GLY A 320 -3.20 -1.22 -17.71
CA GLY A 320 -2.24 -0.77 -18.73
C GLY A 320 -0.85 -0.45 -18.17
N VAL A 321 -0.74 -0.07 -16.89
CA VAL A 321 0.55 0.19 -16.23
C VAL A 321 1.39 -1.09 -16.11
N SER A 322 0.77 -2.23 -15.88
CA SER A 322 1.49 -3.50 -15.67
C SER A 322 1.96 -4.15 -16.99
N ARG A 323 1.27 -3.91 -18.11
CA ARG A 323 1.54 -4.60 -19.39
C ARG A 323 2.95 -4.41 -19.97
N PRO A 324 3.60 -3.23 -19.87
CA PRO A 324 4.99 -3.04 -20.34
C PRO A 324 6.03 -3.38 -19.28
N LEU A 325 5.67 -4.03 -18.17
CA LEU A 325 6.58 -4.36 -17.08
C LEU A 325 6.63 -5.87 -16.85
N THR A 326 7.83 -6.39 -16.59
CA THR A 326 8.05 -7.73 -16.06
C THR A 326 8.79 -7.63 -14.74
N VAL A 327 8.28 -8.26 -13.69
CA VAL A 327 8.93 -8.30 -12.37
C VAL A 327 9.36 -9.73 -12.08
N ILE A 328 10.67 -9.92 -11.87
CA ILE A 328 11.28 -11.20 -11.50
C ILE A 328 11.71 -11.09 -10.04
N ALA A 329 10.98 -11.76 -9.16
CA ALA A 329 11.27 -11.86 -7.72
C ALA A 329 11.39 -13.35 -7.36
N PRO A 330 12.61 -13.88 -7.15
CA PRO A 330 12.80 -15.29 -6.84
C PRO A 330 12.09 -15.69 -5.56
N ALA A 331 11.40 -16.84 -5.58
CA ALA A 331 10.69 -17.35 -4.42
C ALA A 331 11.65 -17.68 -3.26
N GLY A 332 11.21 -17.45 -2.02
CA GLY A 332 12.02 -17.68 -0.83
C GLY A 332 13.05 -16.59 -0.53
N THR A 333 12.94 -15.43 -1.21
CA THR A 333 13.76 -14.25 -0.93
C THR A 333 12.98 -13.21 -0.13
N ILE A 334 13.70 -12.21 0.42
CA ILE A 334 13.12 -11.07 1.16
C ILE A 334 12.06 -10.29 0.36
N VAL A 335 12.06 -10.39 -0.97
CA VAL A 335 11.13 -9.71 -1.88
C VAL A 335 10.03 -10.62 -2.42
N ASN A 336 10.05 -11.92 -2.11
CA ASN A 336 9.02 -12.90 -2.47
C ASN A 336 9.05 -14.08 -1.49
N ALA A 337 8.78 -13.79 -0.24
CA ALA A 337 8.79 -14.75 0.84
C ALA A 337 7.67 -15.79 0.69
N GLN A 338 7.92 -16.97 1.23
CA GLN A 338 7.02 -18.12 1.24
C GLN A 338 6.56 -18.42 2.65
N ARG A 339 5.40 -19.06 2.80
CA ARG A 339 4.92 -19.55 4.10
C ARG A 339 5.98 -20.40 4.82
N PRO A 340 6.06 -20.31 6.13
CA PRO A 340 5.24 -19.54 7.08
C PRO A 340 5.81 -18.14 7.43
N ALA A 341 6.59 -17.52 6.54
CA ALA A 341 7.27 -16.25 6.82
C ALA A 341 6.29 -15.16 7.33
N ALA A 342 6.71 -14.44 8.36
CA ALA A 342 6.04 -13.23 8.84
C ALA A 342 6.27 -12.08 7.85
N VAL A 343 5.23 -11.27 7.55
CA VAL A 343 5.23 -10.29 6.45
C VAL A 343 4.67 -8.91 6.83
N ALA A 344 4.23 -8.71 8.09
CA ALA A 344 3.62 -7.45 8.51
C ALA A 344 4.54 -6.25 8.28
N GLY A 345 5.79 -6.34 8.73
CA GLY A 345 6.81 -5.32 8.50
C GLY A 345 7.25 -5.21 7.03
N GLY A 346 7.13 -6.29 6.27
CA GLY A 346 7.44 -6.28 4.83
C GLY A 346 6.54 -5.36 4.03
N ASN A 347 5.24 -5.31 4.36
CA ASN A 347 4.28 -4.42 3.72
C ASN A 347 4.64 -2.94 3.88
N VAL A 348 5.22 -2.57 4.99
CA VAL A 348 5.43 -1.17 5.37
C VAL A 348 6.90 -0.74 5.25
N GLU A 349 7.87 -1.59 5.59
CA GLU A 349 9.28 -1.21 5.61
C GLU A 349 10.04 -1.72 4.37
N THR A 350 9.86 -2.99 4.02
CA THR A 350 10.54 -3.57 2.85
C THR A 350 10.01 -2.98 1.54
N SER A 351 8.72 -2.69 1.46
CA SER A 351 8.13 -2.02 0.29
C SER A 351 8.75 -0.64 0.03
N GLN A 352 9.02 0.13 1.08
CA GLN A 352 9.75 1.41 0.98
C GLN A 352 11.19 1.19 0.47
N ARG A 353 11.88 0.15 0.99
CA ARG A 353 13.24 -0.16 0.55
C ARG A 353 13.29 -0.65 -0.90
N ILE A 354 12.33 -1.47 -1.34
CA ILE A 354 12.19 -1.89 -2.74
C ILE A 354 12.03 -0.65 -3.64
N THR A 355 11.21 0.31 -3.23
CA THR A 355 11.02 1.57 -3.96
C THR A 355 12.33 2.36 -4.06
N ASP A 356 13.07 2.53 -2.95
CA ASP A 356 14.38 3.18 -2.93
C ASP A 356 15.35 2.49 -3.91
N VAL A 357 15.36 1.15 -3.95
CA VAL A 357 16.27 0.36 -4.81
C VAL A 357 15.89 0.50 -6.28
N VAL A 358 14.60 0.42 -6.62
CA VAL A 358 14.12 0.59 -8.01
C VAL A 358 14.37 2.02 -8.50
N LEU A 359 14.09 3.03 -7.70
CA LEU A 359 14.37 4.43 -8.03
C LEU A 359 15.88 4.68 -8.14
N GLY A 360 16.70 4.11 -7.26
CA GLY A 360 18.15 4.19 -7.32
C GLY A 360 18.73 3.61 -8.63
N ALA A 361 18.18 2.50 -9.12
CA ALA A 361 18.53 1.95 -10.42
C ALA A 361 18.09 2.88 -11.57
N LEU A 362 16.84 3.37 -11.55
CA LEU A 362 16.33 4.32 -12.55
C LEU A 362 17.09 5.65 -12.55
N ALA A 363 17.64 6.10 -11.42
CA ALA A 363 18.41 7.33 -11.32
C ALA A 363 19.69 7.30 -12.19
N GLN A 364 20.26 6.12 -12.45
CA GLN A 364 21.42 5.98 -13.35
C GLN A 364 21.05 6.33 -14.80
N ALA A 365 19.85 5.97 -15.23
CA ALA A 365 19.33 6.29 -16.56
C ALA A 365 18.71 7.69 -16.63
N LEU A 366 18.08 8.13 -15.55
CA LEU A 366 17.29 9.36 -15.47
C LEU A 366 17.76 10.28 -14.33
N PRO A 367 19.05 10.66 -14.27
CA PRO A 367 19.64 11.33 -13.11
C PRO A 367 19.04 12.71 -12.80
N ASN A 368 18.36 13.32 -13.76
CA ASN A 368 17.72 14.64 -13.59
C ASN A 368 16.23 14.55 -13.24
N ARG A 369 15.63 13.35 -13.29
CA ARG A 369 14.19 13.13 -13.04
C ARG A 369 13.91 12.39 -11.73
N VAL A 370 14.78 11.45 -11.37
CA VAL A 370 14.61 10.65 -10.15
C VAL A 370 15.14 11.43 -8.95
N PRO A 371 14.39 11.55 -7.85
CA PRO A 371 14.84 12.23 -6.63
C PRO A 371 15.89 11.43 -5.86
N ALA A 372 16.53 12.07 -4.90
CA ALA A 372 17.24 11.42 -3.81
C ALA A 372 16.28 10.56 -2.97
N ALA A 373 16.80 9.69 -2.10
CA ALA A 373 15.98 8.87 -1.24
C ALA A 373 15.11 9.74 -0.32
N SER A 374 13.84 9.36 -0.18
CA SER A 374 12.96 9.88 0.86
C SER A 374 13.28 9.17 2.17
N GLN A 375 12.51 9.43 3.23
CA GLN A 375 12.75 8.83 4.56
C GLN A 375 12.94 7.30 4.57
N GLY A 376 12.39 6.55 3.62
CA GLY A 376 12.63 5.12 3.40
C GLY A 376 12.11 4.20 4.50
N THR A 377 11.07 4.62 5.23
CA THR A 377 10.39 3.90 6.32
C THR A 377 8.99 4.48 6.51
N MET A 378 8.05 3.70 7.03
CA MET A 378 6.74 4.22 7.42
C MET A 378 6.68 4.60 8.91
N ASN A 379 7.71 4.27 9.70
CA ASN A 379 7.78 4.56 11.14
C ASN A 379 6.53 4.09 11.89
N ASN A 380 6.23 2.81 11.81
CA ASN A 380 5.01 2.24 12.38
C ASN A 380 5.06 2.19 13.90
N VAL A 381 3.96 2.59 14.53
CA VAL A 381 3.72 2.46 15.96
C VAL A 381 2.36 1.83 16.18
N THR A 382 2.29 0.79 16.99
CA THR A 382 1.03 0.27 17.51
C THR A 382 0.92 0.52 18.99
N LEU A 383 -0.30 0.79 19.45
CA LEU A 383 -0.63 0.98 20.86
C LEU A 383 -1.84 0.11 21.21
N GLY A 384 -1.81 -0.57 22.35
CA GLY A 384 -2.96 -1.34 22.79
C GLY A 384 -2.98 -1.56 24.29
N GLY A 385 -4.19 -1.66 24.83
CA GLY A 385 -4.40 -1.81 26.26
C GLY A 385 -5.86 -1.81 26.64
N THR A 386 -6.16 -1.41 27.87
CA THR A 386 -7.51 -1.16 28.37
C THR A 386 -7.63 0.30 28.77
N ASP A 387 -8.63 0.99 28.23
CA ASP A 387 -8.90 2.38 28.58
C ASP A 387 -9.58 2.44 29.97
N PRO A 388 -8.93 3.02 30.98
CA PRO A 388 -9.49 3.10 32.33
C PRO A 388 -10.74 3.96 32.43
N ARG A 389 -10.98 4.85 31.44
CA ARG A 389 -12.15 5.73 31.40
C ARG A 389 -13.42 4.94 31.04
N THR A 390 -13.29 3.88 30.26
CA THR A 390 -14.43 3.12 29.68
C THR A 390 -14.44 1.65 30.05
N GLY A 391 -13.31 1.11 30.55
CA GLY A 391 -13.09 -0.32 30.77
C GLY A 391 -12.96 -1.14 29.47
N ARG A 392 -12.95 -0.51 28.31
CA ARG A 392 -12.88 -1.18 27.01
C ARG A 392 -11.43 -1.36 26.55
N ARG A 393 -11.18 -2.41 25.79
CA ARG A 393 -9.90 -2.58 25.08
C ARG A 393 -9.78 -1.60 23.94
N PHE A 394 -8.56 -1.14 23.69
CA PHE A 394 -8.21 -0.36 22.51
C PHE A 394 -7.06 -1.01 21.75
N ALA A 395 -7.04 -0.82 20.45
CA ALA A 395 -5.93 -1.15 19.57
C ALA A 395 -5.82 -0.03 18.54
N TYR A 396 -4.63 0.52 18.40
CA TYR A 396 -4.34 1.63 17.51
C TYR A 396 -3.08 1.35 16.72
N TYR A 397 -3.06 1.80 15.47
CA TYR A 397 -1.91 1.73 14.57
C TYR A 397 -1.73 3.07 13.87
N GLU A 398 -0.48 3.52 13.75
CA GLU A 398 -0.13 4.73 13.03
C GLU A 398 1.19 4.57 12.28
N THR A 399 1.26 5.17 11.07
CA THR A 399 2.49 5.45 10.34
C THR A 399 2.81 6.93 10.45
N MET A 400 4.08 7.32 10.35
CA MET A 400 4.47 8.72 10.41
C MET A 400 5.21 9.15 9.15
N GLY A 401 4.90 10.36 8.68
CA GLY A 401 5.61 11.01 7.61
C GLY A 401 7.05 11.36 8.00
N GLY A 402 7.85 11.76 7.02
CA GLY A 402 9.23 12.19 7.23
C GLY A 402 9.71 13.09 6.10
N GLY A 403 11.02 13.12 5.86
CA GLY A 403 11.58 13.95 4.81
C GLY A 403 11.45 13.32 3.43
N MET A 404 11.00 14.08 2.45
CA MET A 404 11.03 13.70 1.04
C MET A 404 12.42 13.99 0.45
N GLY A 405 12.91 13.14 -0.44
CA GLY A 405 14.15 13.38 -1.19
C GLY A 405 14.05 14.56 -2.15
N ALA A 406 15.11 15.35 -2.23
CA ALA A 406 15.21 16.45 -3.18
C ALA A 406 15.45 15.95 -4.62
N ARG A 407 15.10 16.75 -5.60
CA ARG A 407 15.41 16.51 -7.02
C ARG A 407 15.89 17.79 -7.70
N ARG A 408 16.39 17.64 -8.92
CA ARG A 408 16.83 18.80 -9.69
C ARG A 408 15.72 19.85 -9.80
N GLY A 409 15.97 21.07 -9.36
CA GLY A 409 15.04 22.19 -9.41
C GLY A 409 14.07 22.30 -8.24
N LEU A 410 14.00 21.29 -7.36
CA LEU A 410 13.02 21.28 -6.25
C LEU A 410 13.62 20.67 -4.97
N PRO A 411 13.52 21.39 -3.83
CA PRO A 411 13.84 20.83 -2.53
C PRO A 411 12.84 19.72 -2.14
N GLY A 412 13.23 18.86 -1.23
CA GLY A 412 12.32 17.89 -0.62
C GLY A 412 11.30 18.54 0.30
N ILE A 413 10.11 17.96 0.38
CA ILE A 413 9.04 18.42 1.27
C ILE A 413 9.25 17.79 2.66
N SER A 414 9.05 18.59 3.72
CA SER A 414 9.21 18.15 5.10
C SER A 414 7.93 17.54 5.66
N GLY A 415 8.04 16.48 6.48
CA GLY A 415 6.95 15.92 7.25
C GLY A 415 5.84 15.28 6.41
N VAL A 416 6.15 14.62 5.31
CA VAL A 416 5.17 14.02 4.38
C VAL A 416 5.29 12.50 4.33
N HIS A 417 4.17 11.84 4.05
CA HIS A 417 4.18 10.44 3.63
C HIS A 417 4.73 10.34 2.21
N THR A 418 5.56 9.32 1.94
CA THR A 418 6.24 9.16 0.66
C THR A 418 6.12 7.74 0.13
N HIS A 419 6.23 7.59 -1.19
CA HIS A 419 6.29 6.32 -1.91
C HIS A 419 5.09 5.41 -1.62
N MET A 420 5.28 4.33 -0.86
CA MET A 420 4.27 3.29 -0.65
C MET A 420 3.19 3.70 0.36
N SER A 421 3.34 4.84 1.04
CA SER A 421 2.39 5.39 1.99
C SER A 421 1.81 6.72 1.49
N ASN A 422 0.49 6.88 1.62
CA ASN A 422 -0.27 8.10 1.32
C ASN A 422 -1.33 8.36 2.41
N THR A 423 -1.10 7.85 3.61
CA THR A 423 -1.98 8.06 4.77
C THR A 423 -1.86 9.47 5.31
N ARG A 424 -2.77 9.81 6.22
CA ARG A 424 -2.64 10.97 7.10
C ARG A 424 -2.24 10.52 8.49
N ASN A 425 -1.70 11.42 9.31
CA ASN A 425 -1.60 11.20 10.75
C ASN A 425 -2.93 11.55 11.41
N THR A 426 -3.30 10.80 12.44
CA THR A 426 -4.48 11.13 13.23
C THR A 426 -4.25 12.46 13.94
N PRO A 427 -5.21 13.41 13.90
CA PRO A 427 -5.11 14.67 14.63
C PRO A 427 -4.89 14.44 16.12
N VAL A 428 -4.12 15.33 16.77
CA VAL A 428 -3.75 15.20 18.19
C VAL A 428 -5.00 15.11 19.07
N GLU A 429 -5.98 15.97 18.82
CA GLU A 429 -7.24 16.02 19.56
C GLU A 429 -8.03 14.71 19.42
N ALA A 430 -8.04 14.12 18.24
CA ALA A 430 -8.71 12.85 18.00
C ALA A 430 -8.03 11.70 18.75
N ILE A 431 -6.68 11.62 18.70
CA ILE A 431 -5.93 10.60 19.46
C ILE A 431 -6.21 10.71 20.95
N GLU A 432 -6.07 11.88 21.54
CA GLU A 432 -6.26 12.09 22.98
C GLU A 432 -7.71 11.85 23.43
N HIS A 433 -8.68 12.05 22.52
CA HIS A 433 -10.07 11.73 22.76
C HIS A 433 -10.32 10.21 22.76
N TYR A 434 -9.81 9.50 21.75
CA TYR A 434 -10.06 8.07 21.56
C TYR A 434 -9.21 7.17 22.45
N LEU A 435 -7.97 7.57 22.74
CA LEU A 435 -7.00 6.73 23.43
C LEU A 435 -6.56 7.34 24.76
N PRO A 436 -6.19 6.53 25.75
CA PRO A 436 -5.61 7.00 27.01
C PRO A 436 -4.11 7.34 26.83
N VAL A 437 -3.83 8.28 25.93
CA VAL A 437 -2.48 8.79 25.65
C VAL A 437 -2.52 10.31 25.54
N ARG A 438 -1.37 10.98 25.74
CA ARG A 438 -1.19 12.41 25.50
C ARG A 438 -0.06 12.61 24.50
N ILE A 439 -0.25 13.52 23.53
CA ILE A 439 0.78 13.91 22.59
C ILE A 439 1.54 15.10 23.15
N ARG A 440 2.77 14.87 23.60
CA ARG A 440 3.63 15.91 24.19
C ARG A 440 4.28 16.80 23.14
N GLN A 441 4.56 16.24 21.96
CA GLN A 441 5.17 16.97 20.86
C GLN A 441 4.70 16.39 19.52
N TYR A 442 4.37 17.25 18.57
CA TYR A 442 4.22 16.92 17.15
C TYR A 442 4.75 18.10 16.34
N ALA A 443 5.93 17.93 15.72
CA ALA A 443 6.67 19.03 15.10
C ALA A 443 7.57 18.54 13.96
N ILE A 444 8.01 19.45 13.10
CA ILE A 444 9.08 19.19 12.13
C ILE A 444 10.41 19.03 12.87
N ARG A 445 11.15 17.96 12.55
CA ARG A 445 12.52 17.70 13.01
C ARG A 445 13.52 18.54 12.19
N GLN A 446 13.63 19.81 12.54
CA GLN A 446 14.45 20.77 11.81
C GLN A 446 15.90 20.32 11.66
N GLY A 447 16.47 20.52 10.47
CA GLY A 447 17.86 20.20 10.19
C GLY A 447 18.12 18.74 9.83
N SER A 448 17.10 17.88 9.75
CA SER A 448 17.28 16.45 9.45
C SER A 448 17.38 16.13 7.95
N GLY A 449 16.95 17.01 7.05
CA GLY A 449 17.12 16.86 5.61
C GLY A 449 18.58 16.99 5.16
N GLY A 450 19.00 16.18 4.17
CA GLY A 450 20.34 16.20 3.62
C GLY A 450 20.69 17.50 2.90
N ALA A 451 21.91 17.98 3.03
CA ALA A 451 22.38 19.16 2.34
C ALA A 451 22.60 18.91 0.83
N GLY A 452 22.54 19.97 0.05
CA GLY A 452 22.72 19.96 -1.39
C GLY A 452 22.32 21.30 -2.01
N MET A 453 22.47 21.46 -3.32
CA MET A 453 21.93 22.62 -4.03
C MET A 453 20.40 22.71 -3.82
N TRP A 454 19.76 21.56 -3.78
CA TRP A 454 18.36 21.39 -3.32
C TRP A 454 18.38 20.49 -2.10
N ARG A 455 17.98 21.05 -0.97
CA ARG A 455 18.00 20.36 0.31
C ARG A 455 16.87 19.32 0.40
N GLY A 456 17.13 18.15 1.00
CA GLY A 456 16.11 17.18 1.37
C GLY A 456 15.15 17.72 2.41
N GLY A 457 13.92 17.19 2.43
CA GLY A 457 12.91 17.55 3.42
C GLY A 457 13.27 17.07 4.82
N ASP A 458 12.81 17.77 5.83
CA ASP A 458 12.99 17.40 7.22
C ASP A 458 11.97 16.33 7.67
N GLY A 459 12.36 15.49 8.61
CA GLY A 459 11.50 14.52 9.28
C GLY A 459 10.51 15.16 10.26
N LEU A 460 9.85 14.30 11.02
CA LEU A 460 8.92 14.66 12.10
C LEU A 460 9.47 14.23 13.46
N VAL A 461 8.98 14.88 14.51
CA VAL A 461 9.07 14.46 15.90
C VAL A 461 7.66 14.22 16.41
N ARG A 462 7.38 13.03 16.98
CA ARG A 462 6.13 12.77 17.70
C ARG A 462 6.44 12.08 19.01
N GLU A 463 5.94 12.66 20.10
CA GLU A 463 6.16 12.16 21.46
C GLU A 463 4.83 11.84 22.12
N TYR A 464 4.67 10.56 22.49
CA TYR A 464 3.51 10.01 23.18
C TYR A 464 3.81 9.86 24.66
N GLU A 465 2.91 10.28 25.54
CA GLU A 465 2.89 9.94 26.97
C GLU A 465 1.77 8.95 27.22
N MET A 466 2.07 7.82 27.81
CA MET A 466 1.08 6.81 28.15
C MET A 466 0.35 7.22 29.43
N LEU A 467 -0.98 7.13 29.44
CA LEU A 467 -1.81 7.44 30.62
C LEU A 467 -2.32 6.16 31.31
N THR A 468 -2.03 4.99 30.74
CA THR A 468 -2.36 3.66 31.28
C THR A 468 -1.32 2.65 30.83
N ASP A 469 -1.36 1.45 31.40
CA ASP A 469 -0.55 0.34 30.91
C ASP A 469 -0.85 0.05 29.44
N THR A 470 0.17 0.15 28.62
CA THR A 470 0.07 0.10 27.15
C THR A 470 1.13 -0.82 26.57
N SER A 471 0.68 -1.80 25.76
CA SER A 471 1.55 -2.58 24.89
C SER A 471 1.87 -1.77 23.63
N VAL A 472 3.14 -1.63 23.32
CA VAL A 472 3.63 -0.84 22.17
C VAL A 472 4.50 -1.69 21.29
N THR A 473 4.27 -1.65 19.96
CA THR A 473 5.22 -2.19 18.98
C THR A 473 5.71 -1.07 18.07
N ILE A 474 7.00 -1.05 17.81
CA ILE A 474 7.64 -0.18 16.82
C ILE A 474 8.19 -1.07 15.71
N LEU A 475 7.83 -0.79 14.47
CA LEU A 475 8.46 -1.33 13.27
C LEU A 475 8.92 -0.17 12.40
N SER A 476 10.22 0.05 12.37
CA SER A 476 10.81 1.18 11.65
C SER A 476 12.18 0.84 11.09
N GLU A 477 12.57 1.55 10.05
CA GLU A 477 13.83 1.43 9.33
C GLU A 477 14.60 2.75 9.32
N ARG A 478 15.79 2.77 8.70
CA ARG A 478 16.65 3.96 8.66
C ARG A 478 17.01 4.48 10.08
N ARG A 479 17.22 3.56 11.00
CA ARG A 479 17.72 3.88 12.34
C ARG A 479 19.25 3.76 12.43
N ARG A 480 19.83 2.90 11.55
CA ARG A 480 21.29 2.74 11.34
C ARG A 480 21.71 3.34 10.00
N GLY A 481 21.01 2.96 8.94
CA GLY A 481 21.19 3.51 7.60
C GLY A 481 20.65 4.94 7.46
N ARG A 482 21.15 5.68 6.47
CA ARG A 482 20.69 7.03 6.11
C ARG A 482 19.99 6.98 4.75
N PRO A 483 18.92 7.76 4.52
CA PRO A 483 18.41 8.00 3.17
C PRO A 483 19.51 8.62 2.31
N TYR A 484 19.81 8.02 1.16
CA TYR A 484 20.92 8.49 0.32
C TYR A 484 20.59 9.81 -0.39
N GLY A 485 21.63 10.66 -0.56
CA GLY A 485 21.56 11.82 -1.44
C GLY A 485 21.70 11.45 -2.91
N ALA A 486 21.35 12.36 -3.81
CA ALA A 486 21.53 12.18 -5.25
C ALA A 486 22.70 13.01 -5.77
N ARG A 487 23.48 12.43 -6.70
CA ARG A 487 24.73 12.98 -7.22
C ARG A 487 25.70 13.30 -6.07
N THR A 488 26.02 14.57 -5.82
CA THR A 488 26.90 15.02 -4.73
C THR A 488 26.13 15.58 -3.53
N GLY A 489 24.79 15.43 -3.50
CA GLY A 489 23.97 15.80 -2.35
C GLY A 489 24.19 14.83 -1.18
N GLU A 490 24.07 15.34 0.03
CA GLU A 490 24.24 14.56 1.25
C GLU A 490 23.00 13.73 1.59
N GLY A 491 23.19 12.62 2.29
CA GLY A 491 22.10 11.81 2.85
C GLY A 491 21.35 12.54 3.96
N GLY A 492 20.04 12.27 4.08
CA GLY A 492 19.25 12.73 5.22
C GLY A 492 19.75 12.12 6.54
N GLN A 493 19.39 12.71 7.68
CA GLN A 493 19.69 12.11 8.98
C GLN A 493 18.83 10.87 9.22
N SER A 494 19.42 9.86 9.87
CA SER A 494 18.70 8.66 10.34
C SER A 494 17.62 9.02 11.35
N GLY A 495 16.56 8.21 11.45
CA GLY A 495 15.56 8.31 12.50
C GLY A 495 16.10 7.86 13.86
N ARG A 496 15.35 8.14 14.91
CA ARG A 496 15.66 7.72 16.28
C ARG A 496 14.37 7.45 17.06
N ASN A 497 14.39 6.38 17.85
CA ASN A 497 13.33 6.05 18.80
C ASN A 497 13.90 6.20 20.21
N THR A 498 13.23 6.93 21.08
CA THR A 498 13.69 7.19 22.46
C THR A 498 12.57 6.92 23.44
N LEU A 499 12.89 6.17 24.50
CA LEU A 499 12.01 5.91 25.63
C LEU A 499 12.50 6.70 26.84
N VAL A 500 11.59 7.38 27.53
CA VAL A 500 11.83 8.02 28.83
C VAL A 500 10.84 7.41 29.82
N ARG A 501 11.37 6.66 30.77
CA ARG A 501 10.56 6.06 31.84
C ARG A 501 10.15 7.11 32.85
N ALA A 502 8.93 6.99 33.40
CA ALA A 502 8.39 7.92 34.40
C ALA A 502 9.20 7.93 35.69
N ASP A 503 9.73 6.78 36.12
CA ASP A 503 10.57 6.61 37.31
C ASP A 503 12.04 7.06 37.10
N ARG A 504 12.48 7.27 35.87
CA ARG A 504 13.85 7.65 35.49
C ARG A 504 13.87 8.71 34.38
N PRO A 505 13.25 9.88 34.57
CA PRO A 505 13.05 10.88 33.50
C PRO A 505 14.35 11.45 32.93
N ASP A 506 15.45 11.41 33.68
CA ASP A 506 16.76 11.93 33.29
C ASP A 506 17.65 10.87 32.58
N GLN A 507 17.13 9.66 32.36
CA GLN A 507 17.86 8.55 31.71
C GLN A 507 17.12 8.07 30.47
N PRO A 508 17.15 8.83 29.36
CA PRO A 508 16.52 8.40 28.12
C PRO A 508 17.22 7.16 27.53
N GLU A 509 16.43 6.18 27.11
CA GLU A 509 16.90 4.95 26.45
C GLU A 509 16.73 5.07 24.93
N THR A 510 17.78 4.80 24.16
CA THR A 510 17.64 4.66 22.71
C THR A 510 17.13 3.25 22.38
N LEU A 511 16.01 3.19 21.66
CA LEU A 511 15.39 1.94 21.24
C LEU A 511 15.84 1.52 19.83
N PRO A 512 15.86 0.22 19.53
CA PRO A 512 16.09 -0.29 18.19
C PRO A 512 14.93 0.08 17.23
N GLY A 513 15.13 -0.20 15.95
CA GLY A 513 14.12 0.03 14.91
C GLY A 513 12.88 -0.87 15.05
N LYS A 514 13.06 -2.07 15.60
CA LYS A 514 12.01 -3.09 15.78
C LYS A 514 12.03 -3.55 17.22
N VAL A 515 10.92 -3.29 17.93
CA VAL A 515 10.84 -3.60 19.37
C VAL A 515 9.39 -3.68 19.85
N GLU A 516 9.14 -4.56 20.80
CA GLU A 516 7.90 -4.65 21.58
C GLU A 516 8.18 -4.24 23.02
N LEU A 517 7.30 -3.43 23.59
CA LEU A 517 7.47 -2.80 24.92
C LEU A 517 6.18 -2.89 25.71
N GLN A 518 6.32 -2.95 27.03
CA GLN A 518 5.25 -2.65 27.99
C GLN A 518 5.57 -1.32 28.66
N LEU A 519 4.70 -0.33 28.48
CA LEU A 519 4.84 1.01 29.03
C LEU A 519 3.75 1.26 30.06
N GLY A 520 4.13 1.94 31.16
CA GLY A 520 3.21 2.35 32.22
C GLY A 520 2.78 3.81 32.13
N PRO A 521 1.86 4.25 33.00
CA PRO A 521 1.45 5.65 33.08
C PRO A 521 2.64 6.58 33.32
N GLY A 522 2.73 7.66 32.51
CA GLY A 522 3.80 8.64 32.55
C GLY A 522 5.06 8.30 31.74
N ASP A 523 5.19 7.06 31.25
CA ASP A 523 6.24 6.71 30.30
C ASP A 523 6.05 7.48 28.99
N ARG A 524 7.14 7.96 28.38
CA ARG A 524 7.12 8.74 27.15
C ARG A 524 7.91 8.05 26.04
N LEU A 525 7.26 7.86 24.89
CA LEU A 525 7.88 7.36 23.66
C LEU A 525 8.02 8.49 22.66
N LYS A 526 9.25 8.80 22.26
CA LYS A 526 9.56 9.81 21.26
C LYS A 526 10.08 9.16 19.98
N ILE A 527 9.43 9.44 18.87
CA ILE A 527 9.82 9.00 17.53
C ILE A 527 10.31 10.22 16.74
N GLU A 528 11.54 10.17 16.27
CA GLU A 528 12.14 11.15 15.37
C GLU A 528 12.33 10.48 14.01
N THR A 529 11.56 10.90 13.00
CA THR A 529 11.60 10.26 11.68
C THR A 529 12.79 10.75 10.84
N PRO A 530 13.26 9.97 9.85
CA PRO A 530 14.38 10.38 9.01
C PRO A 530 14.08 11.60 8.15
N GLY A 531 15.11 12.36 7.81
CA GLY A 531 15.08 13.35 6.73
C GLY A 531 15.24 12.70 5.36
N GLY A 532 14.87 13.41 4.29
CA GLY A 532 15.15 13.01 2.92
C GLY A 532 16.56 13.40 2.47
N GLY A 533 17.10 12.73 1.44
CA GLY A 533 18.40 13.07 0.85
C GLY A 533 18.37 14.37 0.05
N GLY A 534 19.49 15.08 0.05
CA GLY A 534 19.72 16.28 -0.77
C GLY A 534 20.09 15.92 -2.22
N TYR A 535 20.02 16.89 -3.10
CA TYR A 535 20.41 16.79 -4.52
C TYR A 535 21.36 17.93 -4.87
N SER A 536 22.49 17.62 -5.60
CA SER A 536 23.45 18.64 -6.10
C SER A 536 23.85 18.36 -7.54
#